data_a9c20ce21bfc73ee5f36bee9057c3be8
#
_entry.id   a9c20ce21bfc73ee5f36bee9057c3be8
#
_cell.length_a   1.000
_cell.length_b   1.000
_cell.length_c   1.000
_cell.angle_alpha   90.00
_cell.angle_beta   90.00
_cell.angle_gamma   90.00
#
_symmetry.space_group_name_H-M   'P 1'
#
loop_
_entity.id
_entity.type
_entity.pdbx_description
1 polymer ?
#
loop_
_entity_poly.entity_id
_entity_poly.type
_entity_poly.pdbx_seq_one_letter_code
_entity_poly.pdbx_strand_id
1 'polypeptide(L)'
;MGVDGSALLSRARAAGVTRFLVPGTTLADSEDAAALADPAAGIFAAVGVHPHEAKDFEPARDGARFEALARRPGVVAIGEIGLDFHYDHSPRPKQIEVLEWMLDCAARLGLPALLHNRESGEEILAALERRGAREN
;
A
#
# COMPACT_ATOMS: atom_id res chain seq x y z
N MET A 1 -15.62 -10.21 19.19
CA MET A 1 -14.49 -11.09 19.54
C MET A 1 -13.38 -10.81 18.52
N GLY A 2 -12.30 -10.15 18.95
CA GLY A 2 -11.15 -9.91 18.09
C GLY A 2 -10.46 -11.24 17.75
N VAL A 3 -10.07 -11.42 16.48
CA VAL A 3 -9.30 -12.60 16.09
C VAL A 3 -7.89 -12.44 16.65
N ASP A 4 -7.41 -13.42 17.39
CA ASP A 4 -6.04 -13.43 17.89
C ASP A 4 -5.06 -13.60 16.73
N GLY A 5 -4.34 -12.54 16.39
CA GLY A 5 -3.38 -12.52 15.29
C GLY A 5 -2.26 -13.57 15.45
N SER A 6 -1.86 -13.87 16.68
CA SER A 6 -0.84 -14.89 16.95
C SER A 6 -1.33 -16.29 16.60
N ALA A 7 -2.59 -16.60 16.88
CA ALA A 7 -3.22 -17.86 16.52
C ALA A 7 -3.39 -18.01 14.99
N LEU A 8 -3.71 -16.91 14.29
CA LEU A 8 -3.77 -16.89 12.83
C LEU A 8 -2.42 -17.21 12.20
N LEU A 9 -1.36 -16.51 12.62
CA LEU A 9 0.01 -16.74 12.14
C LEU A 9 0.46 -18.17 12.41
N SER A 10 0.17 -18.72 13.60
CA SER A 10 0.54 -20.10 13.96
C SER A 10 -0.12 -21.12 13.04
N ARG A 11 -1.43 -20.96 12.76
CA ARG A 11 -2.15 -21.85 11.83
C ARG A 11 -1.64 -21.75 10.40
N ALA A 12 -1.37 -20.53 9.92
CA ALA A 12 -0.84 -20.31 8.59
C ALA A 12 0.55 -20.94 8.43
N ARG A 13 1.42 -20.81 9.45
CA ARG A 13 2.75 -21.45 9.48
C ARG A 13 2.65 -22.97 9.49
N ALA A 14 1.74 -23.53 10.26
CA ALA A 14 1.48 -24.98 10.26
C ALA A 14 1.02 -25.50 8.90
N ALA A 15 0.36 -24.64 8.08
CA ALA A 15 -0.02 -24.92 6.70
C ALA A 15 1.09 -24.63 5.67
N GLY A 16 2.30 -24.25 6.10
CA GLY A 16 3.45 -24.03 5.22
C GLY A 16 3.66 -22.58 4.76
N VAL A 17 2.89 -21.61 5.26
CA VAL A 17 3.10 -20.19 4.96
C VAL A 17 4.29 -19.67 5.76
N THR A 18 5.33 -19.20 5.07
CA THR A 18 6.58 -18.74 5.69
C THR A 18 6.78 -17.23 5.67
N ARG A 19 6.05 -16.53 4.81
CA ARG A 19 6.13 -15.07 4.67
C ARG A 19 4.74 -14.46 4.63
N PHE A 20 4.61 -13.29 5.26
CA PHE A 20 3.37 -12.55 5.37
C PHE A 20 3.61 -11.11 4.95
N LEU A 21 2.69 -10.55 4.16
CA LEU A 21 2.67 -9.14 3.82
C LEU A 21 1.40 -8.52 4.41
N VAL A 22 1.58 -7.48 5.23
CA VAL A 22 0.49 -6.73 5.87
C VAL A 22 0.35 -5.40 5.13
N PRO A 23 -0.69 -5.20 4.31
CA PRO A 23 -0.91 -3.93 3.62
C PRO A 23 -1.64 -2.93 4.51
N GLY A 24 -1.21 -1.66 4.49
CA GLY A 24 -1.98 -0.53 5.00
C GLY A 24 -2.93 0.02 3.94
N THR A 25 -4.03 0.59 4.36
CA THR A 25 -5.08 1.20 3.51
C THR A 25 -5.27 2.70 3.77
N THR A 26 -4.79 3.17 4.91
CA THR A 26 -4.72 4.59 5.31
C THR A 26 -3.33 4.87 5.87
N LEU A 27 -3.03 6.12 6.18
CA LEU A 27 -1.78 6.46 6.88
C LEU A 27 -1.72 5.80 8.28
N ALA A 28 -2.84 5.78 9.01
CA ALA A 28 -2.92 5.13 10.33
C ALA A 28 -2.74 3.61 10.22
N ASP A 29 -3.47 2.93 9.32
CA ASP A 29 -3.31 1.49 9.09
C ASP A 29 -1.89 1.13 8.63
N SER A 30 -1.26 2.02 7.84
CA SER A 30 0.11 1.85 7.38
C SER A 30 1.13 1.95 8.54
N GLU A 31 0.85 2.81 9.53
CA GLU A 31 1.65 2.88 10.77
C GLU A 31 1.54 1.58 11.58
N ASP A 32 0.32 1.06 11.70
CA ASP A 32 0.06 -0.21 12.40
C ASP A 32 0.70 -1.38 11.65
N ALA A 33 0.56 -1.44 10.32
CA ALA A 33 1.20 -2.46 9.49
C ALA A 33 2.73 -2.43 9.62
N ALA A 34 3.35 -1.25 9.57
CA ALA A 34 4.78 -1.08 9.75
C ALA A 34 5.25 -1.43 11.17
N ALA A 35 4.41 -1.22 12.19
CA ALA A 35 4.71 -1.62 13.56
C ALA A 35 4.66 -3.14 13.76
N LEU A 36 3.85 -3.85 12.97
CA LEU A 36 3.75 -5.31 12.99
C LEU A 36 4.89 -6.00 12.21
N ALA A 37 5.63 -5.26 11.38
CA ALA A 37 6.70 -5.85 10.58
C ALA A 37 7.81 -6.43 11.47
N ASP A 38 8.12 -7.68 11.22
CA ASP A 38 9.23 -8.43 11.85
C ASP A 38 9.88 -9.31 10.78
N PRO A 39 10.89 -8.80 10.06
CA PRO A 39 11.57 -9.55 9.01
C PRO A 39 12.18 -10.88 9.50
N ALA A 40 12.64 -10.95 10.75
CA ALA A 40 13.18 -12.16 11.33
C ALA A 40 12.11 -13.26 11.48
N ALA A 41 10.86 -12.84 11.74
CA ALA A 41 9.70 -13.73 11.77
C ALA A 41 9.02 -13.91 10.38
N GLY A 42 9.56 -13.32 9.31
CA GLY A 42 8.98 -13.36 7.97
C GLY A 42 7.75 -12.49 7.79
N ILE A 43 7.57 -11.46 8.62
CA ILE A 43 6.43 -10.53 8.55
C ILE A 43 6.93 -9.21 7.97
N PHE A 44 6.32 -8.78 6.87
CA PHE A 44 6.65 -7.56 6.14
C PHE A 44 5.42 -6.67 6.03
N ALA A 45 5.63 -5.38 5.80
CA ALA A 45 4.56 -4.42 5.57
C ALA A 45 4.62 -3.80 4.17
N ALA A 46 3.46 -3.47 3.64
CA ALA A 46 3.30 -2.48 2.59
C ALA A 46 2.55 -1.27 3.16
N VAL A 47 2.96 -0.07 2.79
CA VAL A 47 2.34 1.16 3.27
C VAL A 47 1.71 1.91 2.10
N GLY A 48 0.45 2.30 2.24
CA GLY A 48 -0.29 2.88 1.14
C GLY A 48 -1.60 3.55 1.56
N VAL A 49 -2.23 4.20 0.59
CA VAL A 49 -3.57 4.75 0.72
C VAL A 49 -4.45 4.12 -0.35
N HIS A 50 -5.38 3.29 0.08
CA HIS A 50 -6.34 2.61 -0.77
C HIS A 50 -7.24 3.62 -1.49
N PRO A 51 -7.68 3.38 -2.74
CA PRO A 51 -8.55 4.31 -3.46
C PRO A 51 -9.83 4.70 -2.72
N HIS A 52 -10.38 3.85 -1.87
CA HIS A 52 -11.56 4.19 -1.05
C HIS A 52 -11.28 5.33 -0.06
N GLU A 53 -10.03 5.46 0.40
CA GLU A 53 -9.60 6.40 1.43
C GLU A 53 -8.84 7.61 0.84
N ALA A 54 -8.71 7.69 -0.48
CA ALA A 54 -7.96 8.74 -1.17
C ALA A 54 -8.44 10.15 -0.82
N LYS A 55 -9.73 10.34 -0.55
CA LYS A 55 -10.35 11.62 -0.17
C LYS A 55 -9.76 12.24 1.10
N ASP A 56 -9.23 11.41 2.00
CA ASP A 56 -8.72 11.83 3.31
C ASP A 56 -7.19 12.06 3.31
N PHE A 57 -6.50 11.71 2.22
CA PHE A 57 -5.05 11.90 2.08
C PHE A 57 -4.72 13.17 1.31
N GLU A 58 -3.87 14.02 1.91
CA GLU A 58 -3.35 15.23 1.29
C GLU A 58 -1.82 15.16 1.19
N PRO A 59 -1.24 15.04 -0.01
CA PRO A 59 0.21 14.95 -0.18
C PRO A 59 1.00 16.07 0.52
N ALA A 60 0.50 17.30 0.49
CA ALA A 60 1.16 18.44 1.12
C ALA A 60 1.18 18.35 2.66
N ARG A 61 0.15 17.73 3.27
CA ARG A 61 0.02 17.55 4.72
C ARG A 61 0.68 16.26 5.20
N ASP A 62 0.44 15.17 4.48
CA ASP A 62 0.71 13.81 4.94
C ASP A 62 1.97 13.19 4.33
N GLY A 63 2.45 13.75 3.21
CA GLY A 63 3.49 13.13 2.39
C GLY A 63 4.80 12.89 3.12
N ALA A 64 5.29 13.86 3.90
CA ALA A 64 6.55 13.71 4.63
C ALA A 64 6.46 12.58 5.68
N ARG A 65 5.32 12.48 6.39
CA ARG A 65 5.06 11.41 7.36
C ARG A 65 4.97 10.05 6.68
N PHE A 66 4.30 9.99 5.53
CA PHE A 66 4.19 8.78 4.73
C PHE A 66 5.57 8.30 4.24
N GLU A 67 6.39 9.19 3.68
CA GLU A 67 7.75 8.83 3.22
C GLU A 67 8.65 8.34 4.36
N ALA A 68 8.57 8.96 5.54
CA ALA A 68 9.30 8.51 6.71
C ALA A 68 8.88 7.10 7.12
N LEU A 69 7.58 6.80 7.04
CA LEU A 69 7.02 5.49 7.32
C LEU A 69 7.49 4.44 6.29
N ALA A 70 7.47 4.79 5.00
CA ALA A 70 7.90 3.91 3.92
C ALA A 70 9.39 3.53 3.98
N ARG A 71 10.21 4.29 4.72
CA ARG A 71 11.64 3.98 4.95
C ARG A 71 11.90 3.08 6.16
N ARG A 72 10.87 2.69 6.90
CA ARG A 72 11.05 1.84 8.10
C ARG A 72 11.52 0.45 7.72
N PRO A 73 12.38 -0.18 8.55
CA PRO A 73 12.76 -1.58 8.36
C PRO A 73 11.51 -2.47 8.32
N GLY A 74 11.49 -3.42 7.36
CA GLY A 74 10.37 -4.34 7.18
C GLY A 74 9.24 -3.82 6.28
N VAL A 75 9.26 -2.54 5.90
CA VAL A 75 8.41 -2.02 4.83
C VAL A 75 9.07 -2.34 3.48
N VAL A 76 8.39 -3.11 2.64
CA VAL A 76 8.95 -3.68 1.41
C VAL A 76 8.22 -3.24 0.14
N ALA A 77 7.10 -2.54 0.27
CA ALA A 77 6.32 -2.06 -0.88
C ALA A 77 5.52 -0.80 -0.53
N ILE A 78 5.16 -0.03 -1.55
CA ILE A 78 4.14 1.00 -1.46
C ILE A 78 2.80 0.39 -1.88
N GLY A 79 1.87 0.32 -0.96
CA GLY A 79 0.56 -0.30 -1.20
C GLY A 79 -0.20 -0.61 0.13
N GLU A 80 -1.47 -0.89 0.04
CA GLU A 80 -2.27 -1.02 -1.19
C GLU A 80 -2.65 0.36 -1.71
N ILE A 81 -2.36 0.62 -3.01
CA ILE A 81 -2.69 1.85 -3.72
C ILE A 81 -3.42 1.49 -5.01
N GLY A 82 -4.05 2.43 -5.69
CA GLY A 82 -4.70 2.10 -6.97
C GLY A 82 -5.96 2.89 -7.24
N LEU A 83 -6.85 2.29 -8.05
CA LEU A 83 -8.12 2.89 -8.44
C LEU A 83 -9.27 1.88 -8.28
N ASP A 84 -10.41 2.38 -7.82
CA ASP A 84 -11.67 1.63 -7.72
C ASP A 84 -12.80 2.48 -8.30
N PHE A 85 -13.22 2.18 -9.53
CA PHE A 85 -14.28 2.88 -10.21
C PHE A 85 -15.63 2.16 -10.14
N HIS A 86 -15.65 1.05 -9.41
CA HIS A 86 -16.90 0.34 -9.12
C HIS A 86 -17.65 1.00 -7.95
N TYR A 87 -16.96 1.21 -6.82
CA TYR A 87 -17.58 1.76 -5.62
C TYR A 87 -17.54 3.27 -5.53
N ASP A 88 -16.54 3.93 -6.13
CA ASP A 88 -16.36 5.38 -6.11
C ASP A 88 -16.47 6.02 -4.70
N HIS A 89 -15.90 5.37 -3.66
CA HIS A 89 -15.92 5.88 -2.29
C HIS A 89 -15.11 7.17 -2.10
N SER A 90 -14.15 7.42 -2.98
CA SER A 90 -13.48 8.71 -3.16
C SER A 90 -13.72 9.21 -4.59
N PRO A 91 -13.75 10.53 -4.83
CA PRO A 91 -13.87 11.08 -6.20
C PRO A 91 -12.73 10.54 -7.10
N ARG A 92 -13.05 10.12 -8.33
CA ARG A 92 -12.06 9.55 -9.27
C ARG A 92 -10.85 10.46 -9.50
N PRO A 93 -10.99 11.79 -9.68
CA PRO A 93 -9.82 12.66 -9.81
C PRO A 93 -8.91 12.62 -8.59
N LYS A 94 -9.48 12.49 -7.38
CA LYS A 94 -8.69 12.38 -6.15
C LYS A 94 -8.00 11.02 -6.02
N GLN A 95 -8.66 9.94 -6.43
CA GLN A 95 -8.02 8.63 -6.49
C GLN A 95 -6.79 8.65 -7.42
N ILE A 96 -6.93 9.28 -8.60
CA ILE A 96 -5.83 9.41 -9.58
C ILE A 96 -4.69 10.27 -9.00
N GLU A 97 -4.99 11.42 -8.41
CA GLU A 97 -4.00 12.29 -7.76
C GLU A 97 -3.17 11.51 -6.72
N VAL A 98 -3.85 10.79 -5.83
CA VAL A 98 -3.19 10.01 -4.77
C VAL A 98 -2.39 8.86 -5.34
N LEU A 99 -2.94 8.11 -6.30
CA LEU A 99 -2.21 7.05 -7.00
C LEU A 99 -0.91 7.59 -7.63
N GLU A 100 -1.00 8.70 -8.33
CA GLU A 100 0.16 9.31 -8.99
C GLU A 100 1.23 9.71 -7.98
N TRP A 101 0.84 10.34 -6.88
CA TRP A 101 1.77 10.69 -5.81
C TRP A 101 2.44 9.46 -5.18
N MET A 102 1.67 8.39 -4.92
CA MET A 102 2.17 7.14 -4.35
C MET A 102 3.13 6.40 -5.29
N LEU A 103 2.84 6.38 -6.59
CA LEU A 103 3.73 5.81 -7.59
C LEU A 103 5.05 6.59 -7.69
N ASP A 104 5.01 7.93 -7.62
CA ASP A 104 6.21 8.75 -7.58
C ASP A 104 7.03 8.48 -6.30
N CYS A 105 6.34 8.29 -5.18
CA CYS A 105 6.99 7.91 -3.92
C CYS A 105 7.67 6.53 -4.03
N ALA A 106 6.99 5.54 -4.59
CA ALA A 106 7.55 4.20 -4.84
C ALA A 106 8.82 4.27 -5.70
N ALA A 107 8.77 5.04 -6.80
CA ALA A 107 9.92 5.23 -7.69
C ALA A 107 11.10 5.91 -6.98
N ARG A 108 10.84 6.97 -6.21
CA ARG A 108 11.91 7.67 -5.46
C ARG A 108 12.57 6.78 -4.40
N LEU A 109 11.81 5.87 -3.80
CA LEU A 109 12.29 4.98 -2.75
C LEU A 109 12.83 3.65 -3.28
N GLY A 110 12.68 3.37 -4.57
CA GLY A 110 13.07 2.09 -5.17
C GLY A 110 12.25 0.90 -4.64
N LEU A 111 10.99 1.15 -4.25
CA LEU A 111 10.08 0.12 -3.73
C LEU A 111 9.06 -0.29 -4.80
N PRO A 112 8.68 -1.57 -4.86
CA PRO A 112 7.59 -2.01 -5.72
C PRO A 112 6.25 -1.43 -5.27
N ALA A 113 5.30 -1.33 -6.20
CA ALA A 113 3.93 -0.93 -5.92
C ALA A 113 3.00 -2.15 -5.84
N LEU A 114 2.14 -2.19 -4.82
CA LEU A 114 1.06 -3.16 -4.67
C LEU A 114 -0.24 -2.49 -5.11
N LEU A 115 -0.77 -2.89 -6.27
CA LEU A 115 -1.86 -2.19 -6.95
C LEU A 115 -3.22 -2.86 -6.76
N HIS A 116 -4.20 -2.07 -6.31
CA HIS A 116 -5.62 -2.36 -6.40
C HIS A 116 -6.16 -1.88 -7.75
N ASN A 117 -6.87 -2.75 -8.46
CA ASN A 117 -7.52 -2.42 -9.73
C ASN A 117 -8.94 -2.98 -9.77
N ARG A 118 -9.92 -2.11 -9.81
CA ARG A 118 -11.31 -2.50 -10.01
C ARG A 118 -11.98 -1.56 -11.00
N GLU A 119 -12.31 -2.08 -12.20
CA GLU A 119 -12.94 -1.33 -13.29
C GLU A 119 -12.15 -0.06 -13.69
N SER A 120 -10.80 -0.12 -13.64
CA SER A 120 -9.92 1.05 -13.82
C SER A 120 -8.60 0.71 -14.52
N GLY A 121 -8.55 -0.41 -15.25
CA GLY A 121 -7.30 -0.93 -15.82
C GLY A 121 -6.62 0.01 -16.80
N GLU A 122 -7.38 0.71 -17.64
CA GLU A 122 -6.84 1.66 -18.62
C GLU A 122 -6.17 2.84 -17.94
N GLU A 123 -6.79 3.40 -16.91
CA GLU A 123 -6.26 4.54 -16.14
C GLU A 123 -5.03 4.17 -15.33
N ILE A 124 -4.99 2.94 -14.77
CA ILE A 124 -3.79 2.44 -14.07
C ILE A 124 -2.64 2.28 -15.07
N LEU A 125 -2.88 1.67 -16.23
CA LEU A 125 -1.86 1.54 -17.27
C LEU A 125 -1.35 2.91 -17.72
N ALA A 126 -2.25 3.85 -17.97
CA ALA A 126 -1.87 5.21 -18.35
C ALA A 126 -1.03 5.92 -17.26
N ALA A 127 -1.35 5.70 -15.97
CA ALA A 127 -0.57 6.23 -14.86
C ALA A 127 0.86 5.63 -14.81
N LEU A 128 0.99 4.33 -15.06
CA LEU A 128 2.28 3.64 -15.10
C LEU A 128 3.11 4.06 -16.31
N GLU A 129 2.50 4.16 -17.49
CA GLU A 129 3.16 4.59 -18.74
C GLU A 129 3.72 6.02 -18.62
N ARG A 130 2.95 6.95 -18.03
CA ARG A 130 3.42 8.32 -17.80
C ARG A 130 4.69 8.40 -16.97
N ARG A 131 4.95 7.42 -16.13
CA ARG A 131 6.16 7.34 -15.28
C ARG A 131 7.30 6.57 -15.91
N GLY A 132 7.09 6.06 -17.12
CA GLY A 132 8.06 5.19 -17.76
C GLY A 132 8.27 3.97 -16.88
N ALA A 133 7.33 3.01 -16.91
CA ALA A 133 7.47 1.75 -16.21
C ALA A 133 8.86 1.18 -16.51
N ARG A 134 9.79 1.40 -15.61
CA ARG A 134 11.10 0.75 -15.68
C ARG A 134 10.84 -0.69 -15.27
N GLU A 135 11.15 -1.59 -16.18
CA GLU A 135 11.22 -3.02 -15.89
C GLU A 135 12.11 -3.20 -14.67
N ASN A 136 11.53 -3.65 -13.57
CA ASN A 136 12.24 -4.18 -12.41
C ASN A 136 11.94 -5.66 -12.31
#